data_194eeaed6863f83bb1ef0d5e393fc63a
#
_entry.id   194eeaed6863f83bb1ef0d5e393fc63a
#
_cell.length_a   1.000
_cell.length_b   1.000
_cell.length_c   1.000
_cell.angle_alpha   90.00
_cell.angle_beta   90.00
_cell.angle_gamma   90.00
#
_symmetry.space_group_name_H-M   'P 1'
#
loop_
_entity.id
_entity.type
_entity.pdbx_description
1 polymer ?
#
loop_
_entity_poly.entity_id
_entity_poly.type
_entity_poly.pdbx_seq_one_letter_code
_entity_poly.pdbx_strand_id
1 'polypeptide(L)'
;IAATFTYFGGLIFRSDYTEKVGSAFTWIATTFGMTGLMVRWRETHMMGADIGYIPVSNLYEVFILFAVVTALLYLFYERRYQVRSLGGFVLLVISAAVIFQLWYAFERNAHEIQPLVPALQSYWMKIHVPANFIGYGTFAMAAMIGIAYLLVSWRSEKNPDSGFVKAMPSLTLMDDLMYKSIALGFAFFTVATILGALWAAEAW
;
A
#
# COMPACT_ATOMS: atom_id res chain seq x y z
N ILE A 1 -4.58 2.61 -10.59
CA ILE A 1 -5.93 2.48 -11.17
C ILE A 1 -5.88 1.59 -12.43
N ALA A 2 -5.12 1.91 -13.49
CA ALA A 2 -5.04 1.06 -14.69
C ALA A 2 -4.63 -0.38 -14.36
N ALA A 3 -3.63 -0.57 -13.51
CA ALA A 3 -3.20 -1.89 -13.04
C ALA A 3 -4.33 -2.71 -12.39
N THR A 4 -5.20 -2.08 -11.62
CA THR A 4 -6.36 -2.74 -10.99
C THR A 4 -7.29 -3.33 -12.05
N PHE A 5 -7.62 -2.53 -13.06
CA PHE A 5 -8.47 -2.99 -14.16
C PHE A 5 -7.81 -4.11 -14.98
N THR A 6 -6.50 -4.04 -15.21
CA THR A 6 -5.79 -5.11 -15.93
C THR A 6 -5.73 -6.41 -15.15
N TYR A 7 -5.53 -6.37 -13.83
CA TYR A 7 -5.59 -7.59 -13.00
C TYR A 7 -6.99 -8.22 -12.97
N PHE A 8 -8.04 -7.43 -12.79
CA PHE A 8 -9.41 -7.95 -12.86
C PHE A 8 -9.75 -8.45 -14.26
N GLY A 9 -9.31 -7.73 -15.31
CA GLY A 9 -9.45 -8.22 -16.68
C GLY A 9 -8.76 -9.57 -16.90
N GLY A 10 -7.51 -9.70 -16.41
CA GLY A 10 -6.78 -10.97 -16.43
C GLY A 10 -7.52 -12.11 -15.73
N LEU A 11 -8.07 -11.84 -14.56
CA LEU A 11 -8.85 -12.81 -13.78
C LEU A 11 -10.15 -13.21 -14.51
N ILE A 12 -10.90 -12.23 -15.05
CA ILE A 12 -12.17 -12.48 -15.74
C ILE A 12 -11.97 -13.24 -17.05
N PHE A 13 -11.01 -12.80 -17.87
CA PHE A 13 -10.72 -13.42 -19.17
C PHE A 13 -9.71 -14.58 -19.09
N ARG A 14 -9.22 -14.91 -17.89
CA ARG A 14 -8.21 -15.94 -17.62
C ARG A 14 -6.95 -15.77 -18.46
N SER A 15 -6.47 -14.55 -18.58
CA SER A 15 -5.32 -14.16 -19.38
C SER A 15 -4.11 -13.88 -18.51
N ASP A 16 -3.17 -14.80 -18.42
CA ASP A 16 -1.88 -14.62 -17.74
C ASP A 16 -1.09 -13.42 -18.32
N TYR A 17 -1.24 -13.17 -19.62
CA TYR A 17 -0.63 -12.01 -20.26
C TYR A 17 -1.19 -10.69 -19.69
N THR A 18 -2.51 -10.59 -19.52
CA THR A 18 -3.16 -9.39 -18.97
C THR A 18 -2.77 -9.20 -17.50
N GLU A 19 -2.63 -10.27 -16.72
CA GLU A 19 -2.13 -10.17 -15.33
C GLU A 19 -0.67 -9.71 -15.30
N LYS A 20 0.20 -10.17 -16.20
CA LYS A 20 1.58 -9.68 -16.34
C LYS A 20 1.64 -8.18 -16.68
N VAL A 21 0.73 -7.71 -17.54
CA VAL A 21 0.60 -6.28 -17.83
C VAL A 21 0.17 -5.51 -16.59
N GLY A 22 -0.72 -6.07 -15.76
CA GLY A 22 -1.09 -5.52 -14.45
C GLY A 22 0.12 -5.38 -13.52
N SER A 23 0.95 -6.42 -13.43
CA SER A 23 2.22 -6.37 -12.68
C SER A 23 3.15 -5.27 -13.21
N ALA A 24 3.31 -5.17 -14.53
CA ALA A 24 4.17 -4.15 -15.14
C ALA A 24 3.68 -2.73 -14.82
N PHE A 25 2.37 -2.47 -14.92
CA PHE A 25 1.78 -1.18 -14.53
C PHE A 25 1.96 -0.89 -13.05
N THR A 26 1.89 -1.92 -12.19
CA THR A 26 2.14 -1.75 -10.76
C THR A 26 3.58 -1.37 -10.48
N TRP A 27 4.55 -2.03 -11.12
CA TRP A 27 5.97 -1.66 -11.02
C TRP A 27 6.23 -0.24 -11.49
N ILE A 28 5.68 0.15 -12.65
CA ILE A 28 5.82 1.51 -13.20
C ILE A 28 5.24 2.53 -12.20
N ALA A 29 4.01 2.33 -11.73
CA ALA A 29 3.36 3.23 -10.78
C ALA A 29 4.14 3.35 -9.46
N THR A 30 4.65 2.23 -8.93
CA THR A 30 5.47 2.20 -7.73
C THR A 30 6.78 2.98 -7.90
N THR A 31 7.44 2.82 -9.06
CA THR A 31 8.67 3.56 -9.37
C THR A 31 8.40 5.06 -9.44
N PHE A 32 7.31 5.49 -10.11
CA PHE A 32 6.92 6.90 -10.15
C PHE A 32 6.57 7.45 -8.77
N GLY A 33 5.85 6.68 -7.94
CA GLY A 33 5.54 7.07 -6.56
C GLY A 33 6.80 7.24 -5.70
N MET A 34 7.74 6.31 -5.78
CA MET A 34 9.06 6.42 -5.10
C MET A 34 9.83 7.65 -5.59
N THR A 35 9.90 7.83 -6.90
CA THR A 35 10.59 8.99 -7.49
C THR A 35 9.94 10.29 -7.04
N GLY A 36 8.61 10.37 -7.02
CA GLY A 36 7.87 11.54 -6.54
C GLY A 36 8.20 11.88 -5.08
N LEU A 37 8.27 10.89 -4.19
CA LEU A 37 8.68 11.10 -2.79
C LEU A 37 10.15 11.60 -2.70
N MET A 38 11.06 11.04 -3.51
CA MET A 38 12.46 11.46 -3.51
C MET A 38 12.65 12.89 -4.05
N VAL A 39 11.93 13.24 -5.12
CA VAL A 39 11.94 14.60 -5.68
C VAL A 39 11.41 15.58 -4.64
N ARG A 40 10.29 15.26 -4.01
CA ARG A 40 9.71 16.11 -2.97
C ARG A 40 10.64 16.27 -1.77
N TRP A 41 11.31 15.21 -1.35
CA TRP A 41 12.33 15.27 -0.31
C TRP A 41 13.46 16.23 -0.68
N ARG A 42 13.94 16.17 -1.91
CA ARG A 42 14.96 17.10 -2.41
C ARG A 42 14.44 18.54 -2.43
N GLU A 43 13.22 18.75 -2.92
CA GLU A 43 12.60 20.08 -3.00
C GLU A 43 12.49 20.76 -1.64
N THR A 44 12.05 20.03 -0.58
CA THR A 44 11.99 20.58 0.78
C THR A 44 13.35 21.07 1.25
N HIS A 45 14.45 20.36 0.93
CA HIS A 45 15.82 20.76 1.32
C HIS A 45 16.37 21.92 0.48
N MET A 46 15.89 22.08 -0.74
CA MET A 46 16.29 23.23 -1.59
C MET A 46 15.61 24.54 -1.18
N MET A 47 14.51 24.50 -0.45
CA MET A 47 13.79 25.68 0.05
C MET A 47 14.50 26.31 1.27
N GLY A 48 15.48 25.66 1.86
CA GLY A 48 16.28 26.13 3.00
C GLY A 48 16.57 25.00 3.97
N ALA A 49 17.73 25.09 4.64
CA ALA A 49 18.18 24.05 5.59
C ALA A 49 17.19 23.84 6.76
N ASP A 50 16.51 24.91 7.16
CA ASP A 50 15.54 24.89 8.27
C ASP A 50 14.17 24.34 7.85
N ILE A 51 13.93 24.13 6.54
CA ILE A 51 12.65 23.68 5.99
C ILE A 51 12.74 22.21 5.51
N GLY A 52 13.96 21.71 5.30
CA GLY A 52 14.20 20.37 4.78
C GLY A 52 13.69 19.26 5.69
N TYR A 53 12.74 18.44 5.21
CA TYR A 53 12.19 17.30 5.94
C TYR A 53 11.93 16.10 5.03
N ILE A 54 11.79 14.92 5.64
CA ILE A 54 11.36 13.71 4.93
C ILE A 54 9.87 13.84 4.57
N PRO A 55 9.45 13.53 3.34
CA PRO A 55 8.07 13.73 2.85
C PRO A 55 7.10 12.70 3.45
N VAL A 56 6.85 12.80 4.75
CA VAL A 56 5.92 12.01 5.54
C VAL A 56 5.19 12.90 6.57
N SER A 57 5.07 14.19 6.27
CA SER A 57 4.64 15.24 7.18
C SER A 57 3.14 15.58 7.05
N ASN A 58 2.52 15.26 5.95
CA ASN A 58 1.12 15.56 5.70
C ASN A 58 0.39 14.37 5.07
N LEU A 59 -0.93 14.46 5.03
CA LEU A 59 -1.79 13.37 4.56
C LEU A 59 -1.55 13.03 3.08
N TYR A 60 -1.21 14.01 2.24
CA TYR A 60 -0.88 13.78 0.83
C TYR A 60 0.37 12.89 0.68
N GLU A 61 1.43 13.20 1.40
CA GLU A 61 2.70 12.47 1.36
C GLU A 61 2.57 11.04 1.90
N VAL A 62 1.87 10.88 3.03
CA VAL A 62 1.72 9.56 3.65
C VAL A 62 0.80 8.63 2.88
N PHE A 63 -0.16 9.15 2.09
CA PHE A 63 -0.94 8.30 1.18
C PHE A 63 -0.13 7.84 -0.04
N ILE A 64 0.83 8.63 -0.53
CA ILE A 64 1.80 8.15 -1.52
C ILE A 64 2.66 7.04 -0.91
N LEU A 65 3.19 7.26 0.30
CA LEU A 65 3.98 6.26 1.01
C LEU A 65 3.19 4.96 1.21
N PHE A 66 1.94 5.06 1.66
CA PHE A 66 1.03 3.91 1.80
C PHE A 66 0.88 3.13 0.50
N ALA A 67 0.57 3.83 -0.59
CA ALA A 67 0.38 3.21 -1.90
C ALA A 67 1.66 2.50 -2.38
N VAL A 68 2.81 3.15 -2.24
CA VAL A 68 4.12 2.61 -2.64
C VAL A 68 4.49 1.39 -1.79
N VAL A 69 4.41 1.48 -0.46
CA VAL A 69 4.77 0.39 0.45
C VAL A 69 3.85 -0.80 0.24
N THR A 70 2.54 -0.59 0.17
CA THR A 70 1.56 -1.66 -0.06
C THR A 70 1.78 -2.34 -1.42
N ALA A 71 2.08 -1.56 -2.47
CA ALA A 71 2.39 -2.11 -3.80
C ALA A 71 3.68 -2.95 -3.79
N LEU A 72 4.74 -2.49 -3.12
CA LEU A 72 5.99 -3.26 -3.00
C LEU A 72 5.79 -4.58 -2.25
N LEU A 73 5.04 -4.55 -1.14
CA LEU A 73 4.70 -5.75 -0.37
C LEU A 73 3.89 -6.73 -1.22
N TYR A 74 2.90 -6.23 -1.97
CA TYR A 74 2.12 -7.07 -2.88
C TYR A 74 2.99 -7.66 -3.99
N LEU A 75 3.83 -6.86 -4.67
CA LEU A 75 4.71 -7.33 -5.73
C LEU A 75 5.73 -8.37 -5.23
N PHE A 76 6.19 -8.24 -3.98
CA PHE A 76 6.99 -9.26 -3.33
C PHE A 76 6.19 -10.56 -3.15
N TYR A 77 4.95 -10.51 -2.66
CA TYR A 77 4.08 -11.68 -2.50
C TYR A 77 3.72 -12.29 -3.86
N GLU A 78 3.37 -11.47 -4.83
CA GLU A 78 3.08 -11.91 -6.18
C GLU A 78 4.22 -12.73 -6.77
N ARG A 79 5.45 -12.19 -6.66
CA ARG A 79 6.64 -12.86 -7.17
C ARG A 79 7.01 -14.13 -6.39
N ARG A 80 6.89 -14.07 -5.06
CA ARG A 80 7.30 -15.16 -4.17
C ARG A 80 6.35 -16.35 -4.19
N TYR A 81 5.05 -16.08 -4.28
CA TYR A 81 3.99 -17.07 -4.16
C TYR A 81 3.21 -17.28 -5.47
N GLN A 82 3.54 -16.55 -6.51
CA GLN A 82 2.91 -16.63 -7.85
C GLN A 82 1.39 -16.37 -7.82
N VAL A 83 0.96 -15.37 -7.02
CA VAL A 83 -0.45 -15.08 -6.75
C VAL A 83 -0.96 -13.84 -7.49
N ARG A 84 -0.72 -13.74 -8.81
CA ARG A 84 -1.15 -12.57 -9.62
C ARG A 84 -2.65 -12.32 -9.57
N SER A 85 -3.46 -13.37 -9.50
CA SER A 85 -4.92 -13.25 -9.43
C SER A 85 -5.44 -12.50 -8.20
N LEU A 86 -4.63 -12.35 -7.14
CA LEU A 86 -4.95 -11.50 -5.99
C LEU A 86 -4.70 -10.01 -6.26
N GLY A 87 -3.98 -9.67 -7.34
CA GLY A 87 -3.57 -8.29 -7.62
C GLY A 87 -4.73 -7.32 -7.74
N GLY A 88 -5.80 -7.73 -8.41
CA GLY A 88 -7.00 -6.89 -8.52
C GLY A 88 -7.55 -6.48 -7.16
N PHE A 89 -7.62 -7.40 -6.21
CA PHE A 89 -8.12 -7.14 -4.87
C PHE A 89 -7.20 -6.19 -4.10
N VAL A 90 -5.91 -6.48 -4.02
CA VAL A 90 -4.96 -5.62 -3.29
C VAL A 90 -4.88 -4.22 -3.91
N LEU A 91 -4.88 -4.12 -5.24
CA LEU A 91 -4.82 -2.84 -5.91
C LEU A 91 -6.12 -2.02 -5.81
N LEU A 92 -7.24 -2.59 -5.40
CA LEU A 92 -8.45 -1.83 -5.07
C LEU A 92 -8.19 -0.83 -3.94
N VAL A 93 -7.61 -1.27 -2.82
CA VAL A 93 -7.34 -0.38 -1.70
C VAL A 93 -6.27 0.66 -2.06
N ILE A 94 -5.26 0.27 -2.84
CA ILE A 94 -4.27 1.22 -3.36
C ILE A 94 -4.92 2.25 -4.27
N SER A 95 -5.82 1.82 -5.17
CA SER A 95 -6.54 2.74 -6.07
C SER A 95 -7.45 3.69 -5.30
N ALA A 96 -8.14 3.22 -4.27
CA ALA A 96 -8.94 4.06 -3.39
C ALA A 96 -8.08 5.12 -2.68
N ALA A 97 -6.91 4.72 -2.17
CA ALA A 97 -5.95 5.63 -1.56
C ALA A 97 -5.44 6.70 -2.54
N VAL A 98 -5.13 6.30 -3.78
CA VAL A 98 -4.68 7.24 -4.85
C VAL A 98 -5.80 8.19 -5.25
N ILE A 99 -7.05 7.71 -5.37
CA ILE A 99 -8.20 8.58 -5.70
C ILE A 99 -8.42 9.59 -4.57
N PHE A 100 -8.39 9.16 -3.32
CA PHE A 100 -8.48 10.05 -2.17
C PHE A 100 -7.34 11.08 -2.16
N GLN A 101 -6.11 10.66 -2.40
CA GLN A 101 -4.94 11.53 -2.47
C GLN A 101 -5.07 12.60 -3.57
N LEU A 102 -5.54 12.22 -4.76
CA LEU A 102 -5.77 13.16 -5.85
C LEU A 102 -6.85 14.19 -5.48
N TRP A 103 -7.99 13.72 -4.94
CA TRP A 103 -9.03 14.62 -4.45
C TRP A 103 -8.47 15.59 -3.38
N TYR A 104 -7.74 15.07 -2.41
CA TYR A 104 -7.15 15.87 -1.33
C TYR A 104 -6.12 16.88 -1.84
N ALA A 105 -5.34 16.51 -2.85
CA ALA A 105 -4.36 17.40 -3.48
C ALA A 105 -5.02 18.60 -4.15
N PHE A 106 -6.11 18.38 -4.91
CA PHE A 106 -6.80 19.42 -5.66
C PHE A 106 -7.70 20.28 -4.77
N GLU A 107 -8.46 19.67 -3.86
CA GLU A 107 -9.45 20.37 -3.03
C GLU A 107 -8.78 21.17 -1.88
N ARG A 108 -7.67 20.66 -1.35
CA ARG A 108 -6.99 21.26 -0.19
C ARG A 108 -5.63 21.86 -0.53
N ASN A 109 -5.22 21.89 -1.80
CA ASN A 109 -3.87 22.30 -2.21
C ASN A 109 -2.76 21.60 -1.40
N ALA A 110 -3.02 20.37 -0.96
CA ALA A 110 -2.16 19.62 -0.04
C ALA A 110 -0.83 19.16 -0.68
N HIS A 111 -0.70 19.35 -2.00
CA HIS A 111 0.54 19.13 -2.74
C HIS A 111 1.57 20.24 -2.54
N GLU A 112 1.16 21.41 -2.06
CA GLU A 112 2.07 22.51 -1.74
C GLU A 112 2.99 22.14 -0.57
N ILE A 113 4.25 22.55 -0.66
CA ILE A 113 5.24 22.33 0.42
C ILE A 113 5.04 23.43 1.45
N GLN A 114 4.75 23.05 2.67
CA GLN A 114 4.59 23.93 3.81
C GLN A 114 5.73 23.71 4.81
N PRO A 115 6.15 24.72 5.58
CA PRO A 115 7.09 24.54 6.68
C PRO A 115 6.60 23.48 7.67
N LEU A 116 7.51 22.65 8.13
CA LEU A 116 7.17 21.59 9.08
C LEU A 116 6.78 22.16 10.42
N VAL A 117 5.60 21.80 10.92
CA VAL A 117 5.15 22.23 12.26
C VAL A 117 6.09 21.68 13.34
N PRO A 118 6.34 22.42 14.44
CA PRO A 118 7.32 22.02 15.47
C PRO A 118 7.13 20.61 16.01
N ALA A 119 5.90 20.17 16.25
CA ALA A 119 5.59 18.83 16.73
C ALA A 119 6.07 17.69 15.80
N LEU A 120 6.21 17.95 14.50
CA LEU A 120 6.69 16.99 13.51
C LEU A 120 8.22 17.02 13.31
N GLN A 121 8.95 17.90 13.97
CA GLN A 121 10.40 18.02 13.84
C GLN A 121 11.19 17.01 14.67
N SER A 122 10.49 16.10 15.38
CA SER A 122 11.12 15.06 16.19
C SER A 122 11.79 13.97 15.33
N TYR A 123 12.91 13.44 15.85
CA TYR A 123 13.58 12.28 15.25
C TYR A 123 12.70 11.04 15.23
N TRP A 124 11.90 10.84 16.28
CA TRP A 124 11.01 9.67 16.40
C TRP A 124 9.96 9.61 15.30
N MET A 125 9.44 10.74 14.89
CA MET A 125 8.46 10.84 13.80
C MET A 125 9.01 10.23 12.49
N LYS A 126 10.30 10.44 12.20
CA LYS A 126 10.95 9.95 10.98
C LYS A 126 11.00 8.43 10.88
N ILE A 127 10.93 7.71 11.99
CA ILE A 127 10.95 6.25 12.05
C ILE A 127 9.53 5.71 12.31
N HIS A 128 8.78 6.38 13.19
CA HIS A 128 7.40 6.01 13.53
C HIS A 128 6.50 5.96 12.30
N VAL A 129 6.51 7.01 11.46
CA VAL A 129 5.60 7.08 10.31
C VAL A 129 5.87 5.98 9.29
N PRO A 130 7.10 5.75 8.78
CA PRO A 130 7.35 4.63 7.88
C PRO A 130 7.00 3.26 8.48
N ALA A 131 7.34 3.01 9.74
CA ALA A 131 6.98 1.76 10.41
C ALA A 131 5.47 1.56 10.48
N ASN A 132 4.73 2.63 10.79
CA ASN A 132 3.26 2.61 10.84
C ASN A 132 2.65 2.29 9.45
N PHE A 133 3.18 2.88 8.38
CA PHE A 133 2.68 2.64 7.03
C PHE A 133 3.04 1.26 6.46
N ILE A 134 4.13 0.64 6.92
CA ILE A 134 4.39 -0.79 6.66
C ILE A 134 3.30 -1.64 7.35
N GLY A 135 2.99 -1.32 8.61
CA GLY A 135 1.90 -1.98 9.34
C GLY A 135 0.54 -1.84 8.62
N TYR A 136 0.15 -0.62 8.27
CA TYR A 136 -1.11 -0.37 7.56
C TYR A 136 -1.16 -1.05 6.20
N GLY A 137 -0.07 -1.03 5.42
CA GLY A 137 0.00 -1.66 4.11
C GLY A 137 -0.18 -3.18 4.19
N THR A 138 0.45 -3.83 5.18
CA THR A 138 0.30 -5.28 5.38
C THR A 138 -1.09 -5.66 5.89
N PHE A 139 -1.69 -4.88 6.80
CA PHE A 139 -3.06 -5.09 7.24
C PHE A 139 -4.08 -4.88 6.12
N ALA A 140 -3.91 -3.84 5.31
CA ALA A 140 -4.74 -3.61 4.14
C ALA A 140 -4.65 -4.76 3.15
N MET A 141 -3.43 -5.27 2.90
CA MET A 141 -3.21 -6.44 2.05
C MET A 141 -3.90 -7.69 2.63
N ALA A 142 -3.76 -7.96 3.94
CA ALA A 142 -4.44 -9.07 4.59
C ALA A 142 -5.97 -8.97 4.46
N ALA A 143 -6.53 -7.78 4.65
CA ALA A 143 -7.96 -7.53 4.51
C ALA A 143 -8.46 -7.81 3.09
N MET A 144 -7.72 -7.37 2.07
CA MET A 144 -8.10 -7.58 0.68
C MET A 144 -7.96 -9.05 0.24
N ILE A 145 -6.94 -9.76 0.74
CA ILE A 145 -6.83 -11.22 0.57
C ILE A 145 -7.98 -11.92 1.29
N GLY A 146 -8.38 -11.45 2.48
CA GLY A 146 -9.53 -11.97 3.23
C GLY A 146 -10.85 -11.83 2.48
N ILE A 147 -11.09 -10.69 1.83
CA ILE A 147 -12.26 -10.51 0.95
C ILE A 147 -12.22 -11.52 -0.21
N ALA A 148 -11.06 -11.67 -0.86
CA ALA A 148 -10.90 -12.67 -1.93
C ALA A 148 -11.14 -14.09 -1.41
N TYR A 149 -10.60 -14.44 -0.23
CA TYR A 149 -10.82 -15.72 0.44
C TYR A 149 -12.30 -16.02 0.65
N LEU A 150 -13.05 -15.08 1.24
CA LEU A 150 -14.47 -15.24 1.49
C LEU A 150 -15.29 -15.42 0.20
N LEU A 151 -14.95 -14.67 -0.86
CA LEU A 151 -15.59 -14.80 -2.16
C LEU A 151 -15.30 -16.16 -2.80
N VAL A 152 -14.08 -16.65 -2.72
CA VAL A 152 -13.69 -17.98 -3.24
C VAL A 152 -14.37 -19.07 -2.42
N SER A 153 -14.35 -19.01 -1.09
CA SER A 153 -15.01 -19.96 -0.20
C SER A 153 -16.51 -20.07 -0.52
N TRP A 154 -17.19 -18.94 -0.51
CA TRP A 154 -18.63 -18.89 -0.83
C TRP A 154 -18.95 -19.42 -2.25
N ARG A 155 -18.09 -19.10 -3.23
CA ARG A 155 -18.31 -19.55 -4.61
C ARG A 155 -18.00 -21.02 -4.77
N SER A 156 -16.98 -21.55 -4.08
CA SER A 156 -16.61 -22.98 -4.16
C SER A 156 -17.66 -23.91 -3.58
N GLU A 157 -18.41 -23.47 -2.54
CA GLU A 157 -19.52 -24.23 -1.98
C GLU A 157 -20.68 -24.40 -3.01
N LYS A 158 -20.93 -23.36 -3.82
CA LYS A 158 -22.01 -23.37 -4.81
C LYS A 158 -21.61 -23.99 -6.15
N ASN A 159 -20.39 -23.73 -6.58
CA ASN A 159 -19.88 -24.21 -7.87
C ASN A 159 -18.35 -24.31 -7.81
N PRO A 160 -17.79 -25.44 -7.32
CA PRO A 160 -16.35 -25.64 -7.19
C PRO A 160 -15.62 -25.62 -8.55
N ASP A 161 -16.32 -25.96 -9.63
CA ASP A 161 -15.78 -25.96 -10.98
C ASP A 161 -15.81 -24.61 -11.69
N SER A 162 -16.30 -23.56 -11.00
CA SER A 162 -16.36 -22.24 -11.60
C SER A 162 -14.95 -21.74 -11.99
N GLY A 163 -14.92 -21.02 -13.12
CA GLY A 163 -13.66 -20.51 -13.60
C GLY A 163 -12.98 -19.50 -12.69
N PHE A 164 -13.77 -18.78 -11.88
CA PHE A 164 -13.26 -17.89 -10.87
C PHE A 164 -12.50 -18.67 -9.78
N VAL A 165 -13.11 -19.72 -9.24
CA VAL A 165 -12.46 -20.56 -8.21
C VAL A 165 -11.16 -21.17 -8.74
N LYS A 166 -11.18 -21.68 -9.99
CA LYS A 166 -9.99 -22.29 -10.61
C LYS A 166 -8.86 -21.30 -10.92
N ALA A 167 -9.19 -20.01 -11.10
CA ALA A 167 -8.21 -18.95 -11.36
C ALA A 167 -7.58 -18.38 -10.08
N MET A 168 -8.23 -18.58 -8.93
CA MET A 168 -7.74 -18.06 -7.65
C MET A 168 -6.78 -19.05 -6.95
N PRO A 169 -5.89 -18.57 -6.07
CA PRO A 169 -5.08 -19.43 -5.24
C PRO A 169 -5.94 -20.30 -4.32
N SER A 170 -5.35 -21.39 -3.82
CA SER A 170 -6.04 -22.23 -2.83
C SER A 170 -6.39 -21.46 -1.56
N LEU A 171 -7.49 -21.82 -0.92
CA LEU A 171 -7.90 -21.21 0.36
C LEU A 171 -6.80 -21.31 1.43
N THR A 172 -6.10 -22.46 1.48
CA THR A 172 -4.98 -22.67 2.40
C THR A 172 -3.84 -21.68 2.16
N LEU A 173 -3.49 -21.41 0.88
CA LEU A 173 -2.46 -20.44 0.56
C LEU A 173 -2.90 -19.01 0.91
N MET A 174 -4.15 -18.66 0.62
CA MET A 174 -4.68 -17.33 0.99
C MET A 174 -4.70 -17.13 2.50
N ASP A 175 -5.07 -18.15 3.27
CA ASP A 175 -5.02 -18.11 4.74
C ASP A 175 -3.58 -17.90 5.25
N ASP A 176 -2.61 -18.65 4.75
CA ASP A 176 -1.20 -18.48 5.08
C ASP A 176 -0.66 -17.08 4.73
N LEU A 177 -1.09 -16.51 3.59
CA LEU A 177 -0.71 -15.16 3.19
C LEU A 177 -1.33 -14.09 4.10
N MET A 178 -2.60 -14.27 4.50
CA MET A 178 -3.26 -13.38 5.49
C MET A 178 -2.52 -13.44 6.82
N TYR A 179 -2.24 -14.64 7.33
CA TYR A 179 -1.51 -14.81 8.58
C TYR A 179 -0.14 -14.11 8.55
N LYS A 180 0.65 -14.33 7.50
CA LYS A 180 1.96 -13.69 7.35
C LYS A 180 1.86 -12.17 7.25
N SER A 181 0.86 -11.65 6.56
CA SER A 181 0.63 -10.22 6.43
C SER A 181 0.23 -9.60 7.77
N ILE A 182 -0.66 -10.26 8.53
CA ILE A 182 -1.06 -9.82 9.87
C ILE A 182 0.13 -9.86 10.83
N ALA A 183 0.91 -10.94 10.83
CA ALA A 183 2.07 -11.09 11.71
C ALA A 183 3.13 -9.99 11.44
N LEU A 184 3.43 -9.72 10.17
CA LEU A 184 4.34 -8.66 9.77
C LEU A 184 3.79 -7.29 10.18
N GLY A 185 2.51 -7.04 9.89
CA GLY A 185 1.81 -5.81 10.25
C GLY A 185 1.80 -5.56 11.75
N PHE A 186 1.52 -6.59 12.54
CA PHE A 186 1.53 -6.51 13.99
C PHE A 186 2.92 -6.15 14.54
N ALA A 187 3.98 -6.76 14.01
CA ALA A 187 5.35 -6.46 14.43
C ALA A 187 5.70 -4.98 14.18
N PHE A 188 5.48 -4.49 12.95
CA PHE A 188 5.76 -3.10 12.61
C PHE A 188 4.85 -2.11 13.33
N PHE A 189 3.58 -2.42 13.49
CA PHE A 189 2.63 -1.57 14.19
C PHE A 189 2.94 -1.48 15.70
N THR A 190 3.42 -2.56 16.32
CA THR A 190 3.88 -2.57 17.71
C THR A 190 5.09 -1.63 17.88
N VAL A 191 6.10 -1.75 17.00
CA VAL A 191 7.25 -0.84 17.00
C VAL A 191 6.78 0.61 16.79
N ALA A 192 5.89 0.84 15.82
CA ALA A 192 5.35 2.16 15.55
C ALA A 192 4.61 2.75 16.76
N THR A 193 3.83 1.94 17.49
CA THR A 193 3.11 2.39 18.69
C THR A 193 4.08 2.84 19.79
N ILE A 194 5.16 2.08 20.03
CA ILE A 194 6.18 2.44 21.02
C ILE A 194 6.88 3.74 20.60
N LEU A 195 7.29 3.85 19.34
CA LEU A 195 7.94 5.06 18.80
C LEU A 195 7.00 6.28 18.83
N GLY A 196 5.71 6.07 18.60
CA GLY A 196 4.70 7.12 18.68
C GLY A 196 4.49 7.62 20.13
N ALA A 197 4.56 6.73 21.11
CA ALA A 197 4.52 7.12 22.52
C ALA A 197 5.75 7.95 22.93
N LEU A 198 6.95 7.54 22.48
CA LEU A 198 8.18 8.31 22.70
C LEU A 198 8.11 9.69 22.03
N TRP A 199 7.62 9.74 20.79
CA TRP A 199 7.40 10.99 20.08
C TRP A 199 6.39 11.88 20.81
N ALA A 200 5.26 11.35 21.26
CA ALA A 200 4.27 12.12 21.99
C ALA A 200 4.84 12.72 23.29
N ALA A 201 5.65 11.97 24.02
CA ALA A 201 6.31 12.45 25.25
C ALA A 201 7.34 13.56 24.99
N GLU A 202 7.93 13.62 23.80
CA GLU A 202 8.87 14.69 23.42
C GLU A 202 8.16 15.94 22.87
N ALA A 203 7.06 15.73 22.12
CA ALA A 203 6.38 16.78 21.38
C ALA A 203 5.30 17.51 22.19
N TRP A 204 4.85 16.93 23.30
CA TRP A 204 3.76 17.42 24.17
C TRP A 204 4.17 17.45 25.64
#